data_436cd453d2df59446490b9ee3171e845
#
_entry.id   436cd453d2df59446490b9ee3171e845
#
_cell.length_a   1.000
_cell.length_b   1.000
_cell.length_c   1.000
_cell.angle_alpha   90.00
_cell.angle_beta   90.00
_cell.angle_gamma   90.00
#
_symmetry.space_group_name_H-M   'P 1'
#
loop_
_entity.id
_entity.type
_entity.pdbx_description
1 polymer ?
#
loop_
_entity_poly.entity_id
_entity_poly.type
_entity_poly.pdbx_seq_one_letter_code
_entity_poly.pdbx_strand_id
1 'polypeptide(L)' 'MKMTEINDLTADQVADELVKLKKEQLNLRFQQASGQLENSARIKQVRQTIARLKTAQRALVQTAGQTG' A
#
# COMPACT_ATOMS: atom_id res chain seq x y z
N MET A 1 6.15 -3.14 -4.78
CA MET A 1 6.77 -4.01 -3.75
C MET A 1 6.44 -5.45 -3.98
N LYS A 2 7.41 -6.30 -3.83
CA LYS A 2 7.20 -7.74 -3.92
C LYS A 2 6.73 -8.27 -2.57
N MET A 3 6.00 -9.38 -2.59
CA MET A 3 5.51 -9.98 -1.35
C MET A 3 6.64 -10.36 -0.40
N THR A 4 7.78 -10.79 -0.93
CA THR A 4 8.94 -11.12 -0.09
C THR A 4 9.43 -9.89 0.68
N GLU A 5 9.44 -8.74 0.05
CA GLU A 5 9.83 -7.49 0.72
C GLU A 5 8.80 -7.10 1.79
N ILE A 6 7.53 -7.27 1.48
CA ILE A 6 6.46 -6.96 2.42
C ILE A 6 6.51 -7.87 3.63
N ASN A 7 6.80 -9.15 3.42
CA ASN A 7 6.87 -10.12 4.51
C ASN A 7 8.03 -9.85 5.48
N ASP A 8 9.05 -9.13 5.03
CA ASP A 8 10.18 -8.76 5.88
C ASP A 8 9.93 -7.51 6.70
N LEU A 9 8.81 -6.84 6.47
CA LEU A 9 8.48 -5.61 7.19
C LEU A 9 7.84 -5.91 8.53
N THR A 10 8.15 -5.07 9.52
CA THR A 10 7.45 -5.10 10.79
C THR A 10 6.10 -4.41 10.65
N ALA A 11 5.23 -4.58 11.65
CA ALA A 11 3.91 -3.92 11.64
C ALA A 11 4.04 -2.40 11.51
N ASP A 12 5.00 -1.81 12.21
CA ASP A 12 5.24 -0.36 12.14
C ASP A 12 5.69 0.06 10.75
N GLN A 13 6.56 -0.73 10.13
CA GLN A 13 7.03 -0.45 8.78
C GLN A 13 5.92 -0.57 7.75
N VAL A 14 5.04 -1.55 7.91
CA VAL A 14 3.89 -1.71 7.03
C VAL A 14 2.98 -0.50 7.14
N ALA A 15 2.70 -0.06 8.36
CA ALA A 15 1.86 1.12 8.57
C ALA A 15 2.47 2.37 7.93
N ASP A 16 3.78 2.54 8.08
CA ASP A 16 4.52 3.66 7.50
C ASP A 16 4.41 3.67 5.97
N GLU A 17 4.62 2.51 5.37
CA GLU A 17 4.53 2.37 3.91
C GLU A 17 3.11 2.64 3.42
N LEU A 18 2.10 2.19 4.17
CA LEU A 18 0.72 2.46 3.81
C LEU A 18 0.42 3.95 3.79
N VAL A 19 0.91 4.69 4.79
CA VAL A 19 0.71 6.14 4.84
C VAL A 19 1.34 6.80 3.62
N LYS A 20 2.57 6.44 3.31
CA LYS A 20 3.29 6.98 2.16
C LYS A 20 2.55 6.71 0.85
N LEU A 21 2.11 5.47 0.67
CA LEU A 21 1.43 5.06 -0.56
C LEU A 21 0.05 5.70 -0.69
N LYS A 22 -0.65 5.89 0.41
CA LYS A 22 -1.94 6.58 0.38
C LYS A 22 -1.78 8.03 -0.05
N LYS A 23 -0.74 8.70 0.43
CA LYS A 23 -0.43 10.06 0.01
C LYS A 23 -0.09 10.12 -1.47
N GLU A 24 0.71 9.17 -1.94
CA GLU A 24 1.05 9.08 -3.35
C GLU A 24 -0.19 8.82 -4.19
N GLN A 25 -1.06 7.92 -3.75
CA GLN A 25 -2.30 7.63 -4.46
C GLN A 25 -3.17 8.88 -4.60
N LEU A 26 -3.29 9.65 -3.54
CA LEU A 26 -4.06 10.88 -3.57
C LEU A 26 -3.48 11.86 -4.57
N ASN A 27 -2.17 12.03 -4.54
CA ASN A 27 -1.48 12.92 -5.48
C ASN A 27 -1.69 12.48 -6.93
N LEU A 28 -1.60 11.19 -7.19
CA LEU A 28 -1.82 10.63 -8.52
C LEU A 28 -3.26 10.86 -8.99
N ARG A 29 -4.21 10.76 -8.07
CA ARG A 29 -5.61 11.05 -8.41
C ARG A 29 -5.81 12.50 -8.80
N PHE A 30 -5.16 13.43 -8.09
CA PHE A 30 -5.21 14.83 -8.45
C PHE A 30 -4.61 15.07 -9.82
N GLN A 31 -3.47 14.45 -10.12
CA GLN A 31 -2.85 14.56 -11.42
C GLN A 31 -3.75 14.03 -12.53
N GLN A 32 -4.41 12.91 -12.26
CA GLN A 32 -5.34 12.32 -13.23
C GLN A 32 -6.53 13.25 -13.48
N ALA A 33 -7.09 13.80 -12.42
CA ALA A 33 -8.25 14.68 -12.53
C ALA A 33 -7.92 15.97 -13.28
N SER A 34 -6.69 16.46 -13.15
CA SER A 34 -6.27 17.68 -13.85
C SER A 34 -5.71 17.41 -15.24
N GLY A 35 -5.67 16.15 -15.67
CA GLY A 35 -5.15 15.79 -16.98
C GLY A 35 -3.64 15.79 -17.10
N GLN A 36 -2.93 15.89 -15.98
CA GLN A 36 -1.47 15.95 -15.98
C GLN A 36 -0.81 14.57 -15.95
N LEU A 37 -1.56 13.54 -15.61
CA LEU A 37 -1.02 12.21 -15.51
C LEU A 37 -0.96 11.54 -16.88
N GLU A 38 0.26 11.29 -17.36
CA GLU A 38 0.44 10.69 -18.67
C GLU A 38 0.33 9.16 -18.66
N ASN A 39 0.65 8.54 -17.52
CA ASN A 39 0.69 7.09 -17.43
C ASN A 39 -0.04 6.61 -16.17
N SER A 40 -1.15 5.95 -16.36
CA SER A 40 -1.97 5.46 -15.25
C SER A 40 -1.46 4.16 -14.64
N ALA A 41 -0.41 3.55 -15.21
CA ALA A 41 0.15 2.32 -14.67
C ALA A 41 0.63 2.50 -13.24
N ARG A 42 1.13 3.68 -12.90
CA ARG A 42 1.58 3.97 -11.53
C ARG A 42 0.44 3.91 -10.53
N ILE A 43 -0.73 4.42 -10.90
CA ILE A 43 -1.92 4.33 -10.05
C ILE A 43 -2.24 2.88 -9.74
N LYS A 44 -2.22 2.03 -10.75
CA LYS A 44 -2.49 0.61 -10.58
C LYS A 44 -1.44 -0.06 -9.67
N GLN A 45 -0.17 0.26 -9.87
CA GLN A 45 0.91 -0.28 -9.06
C GLN A 45 0.77 0.11 -7.59
N VAL A 46 0.50 1.38 -7.32
CA VAL A 46 0.31 1.88 -5.96
C VAL A 46 -0.87 1.19 -5.31
N ARG A 47 -1.97 1.08 -6.04
CA ARG A 47 -3.17 0.43 -5.56
C ARG A 47 -2.93 -1.04 -5.19
N GLN A 48 -2.20 -1.76 -6.04
CA GLN A 48 -1.86 -3.16 -5.78
C GLN A 48 -0.95 -3.29 -4.57
N THR A 49 0.03 -2.40 -4.45
CA THR A 49 0.95 -2.42 -3.33
C THR A 49 0.23 -2.14 -2.01
N ILE A 50 -0.69 -1.18 -2.02
CA ILE A 50 -1.51 -0.88 -0.85
C ILE A 50 -2.31 -2.12 -0.43
N ALA A 51 -2.91 -2.81 -1.40
CA ALA A 51 -3.69 -4.02 -1.11
C ALA A 51 -2.82 -5.10 -0.47
N ARG A 52 -1.61 -5.29 -0.98
CA ARG A 52 -0.67 -6.27 -0.43
C ARG A 52 -0.23 -5.90 0.97
N LEU A 53 0.06 -4.63 1.21
CA LEU A 53 0.45 -4.15 2.53
C LEU A 53 -0.68 -4.30 3.53
N LYS A 54 -1.90 -4.02 3.14
CA LYS A 54 -3.06 -4.23 3.99
C LYS A 54 -3.24 -5.69 4.36
N THR A 55 -3.03 -6.58 3.40
CA THR A 55 -3.11 -8.02 3.63
C THR A 55 -2.04 -8.45 4.63
N ALA A 56 -0.82 -7.97 4.46
CA ALA A 56 0.28 -8.29 5.38
C ALA A 56 0.01 -7.74 6.77
N GLN A 57 -0.49 -6.51 6.86
CA GLN A 57 -0.82 -5.90 8.13
C GLN A 57 -1.89 -6.69 8.86
N ARG A 58 -2.91 -7.11 8.13
CA ARG A 58 -3.98 -7.91 8.69
C ARG A 58 -3.45 -9.25 9.21
N ALA A 59 -2.56 -9.89 8.46
CA ALA A 59 -1.97 -11.15 8.88
C ALA A 59 -1.15 -10.98 10.15
N LEU A 60 -0.39 -9.90 10.26
CA LEU A 60 0.40 -9.60 11.46
C LEU A 60 -0.50 -9.39 12.68
N VAL A 61 -1.57 -8.64 12.50
CA VAL A 61 -2.53 -8.40 13.59
C VAL A 61 -3.21 -9.70 13.99
N GLN A 62 -3.64 -10.50 13.03
CA GLN A 62 -4.29 -11.78 13.31
C GLN A 62 -3.35 -12.73 14.03
N THR A 63 -2.09 -12.74 13.63
CA THR A 63 -1.10 -13.60 14.27
C THR A 63 -0.88 -13.18 15.71
N ALA A 64 -0.87 -11.88 15.96
CA ALA A 64 -0.58 -11.34 17.29
C ALA A 64 -1.76 -11.49 18.24
N GLY A 65 -2.97 -11.26 17.75
CA GLY A 65 -4.13 -11.23 18.63
C GLY A 65 -5.27 -12.09 18.15
N GLN A 66 -4.98 -13.10 17.45
CA GLN A 66 -5.95 -13.90 16.75
C GLN A 66 -7.03 -14.48 17.61
N THR A 67 -8.22 -14.30 17.21
CA THR A 67 -9.36 -14.85 17.91
C THR A 67 -10.23 -15.73 17.05
N GLY A 68 -9.87 -15.90 15.85
CA GLY A 68 -10.68 -16.71 14.94
C GLY A 68 -11.81 -15.95 14.30
#